data_f427e557da5eb20098d0768394b45b18
#
_entry.id   f427e557da5eb20098d0768394b45b18
#
_cell.length_a   1.000
_cell.length_b   1.000
_cell.length_c   1.000
_cell.angle_alpha   90.00
_cell.angle_beta   90.00
_cell.angle_gamma   90.00
#
_symmetry.space_group_name_H-M   'P 1'
#
loop_
_entity.id
_entity.type
_entity.pdbx_description
1 polymer ?
#
loop_
_entity_poly.entity_id
_entity_poly.type
_entity_poly.pdbx_seq_one_letter_code
_entity_poly.pdbx_strand_id
1 'polypeptide(L)'
;VVKRCKVYYDWKEATMRDAGDLMIPVRAGEVSFDDFMGEVGSVMTGSLEGRVNDEEITLFETIGISVEDIAAALLIFEKAKAQNLGVWVEI
;
A
#
# COMPACT_ATOMS: atom_id res chain seq x y z
N VAL A 1 3.46 18.09 1.52
CA VAL A 1 2.92 17.09 0.56
C VAL A 1 1.63 16.51 1.11
N VAL A 2 1.63 15.86 2.28
CA VAL A 2 0.49 15.13 2.86
C VAL A 2 -0.82 15.95 2.87
N LYS A 3 -0.78 17.23 3.28
CA LYS A 3 -1.96 18.13 3.30
C LYS A 3 -2.62 18.40 1.94
N ARG A 4 -1.96 18.05 0.83
CA ARG A 4 -2.42 18.36 -0.54
C ARG A 4 -2.80 17.12 -1.32
N CYS A 5 -2.74 15.96 -0.69
CA CYS A 5 -2.95 14.67 -1.34
C CYS A 5 -4.12 13.93 -0.72
N LYS A 6 -4.81 13.12 -1.52
CA LYS A 6 -5.58 12.00 -1.01
C LYS A 6 -4.60 10.91 -0.62
N VAL A 7 -4.51 10.60 0.67
CA VAL A 7 -3.53 9.66 1.21
C VAL A 7 -4.17 8.29 1.40
N TYR A 8 -3.53 7.28 0.85
CA TYR A 8 -3.88 5.87 1.01
C TYR A 8 -2.69 5.14 1.63
N TYR A 9 -2.93 4.05 2.31
CA TYR A 9 -1.89 3.23 2.95
C TYR A 9 -2.18 1.74 2.75
N ASP A 10 -1.22 0.88 3.07
CA ASP A 10 -1.35 -0.56 2.94
C ASP A 10 -2.16 -1.19 4.09
N TRP A 11 -1.78 -0.98 5.35
CA TRP A 11 -2.45 -1.51 6.53
C TRP A 11 -2.41 -0.52 7.70
N LYS A 12 -3.59 -0.19 8.24
CA LYS A 12 -3.78 0.89 9.21
C LYS A 12 -2.87 0.78 10.44
N GLU A 13 -2.85 -0.37 11.10
CA GLU A 13 -2.11 -0.56 12.34
C GLU A 13 -0.60 -0.42 12.14
N ALA A 14 -0.10 -0.96 11.04
CA ALA A 14 1.30 -0.86 10.70
C ALA A 14 1.67 0.57 10.29
N THR A 15 0.83 1.24 9.50
CA THR A 15 1.00 2.65 9.11
C THR A 15 1.07 3.55 10.34
N MET A 16 0.16 3.40 11.29
CA MET A 16 0.13 4.19 12.53
C MET A 16 1.37 3.96 13.40
N ARG A 17 1.97 2.79 13.35
CA ARG A 17 3.16 2.43 14.11
C ARG A 17 4.44 2.94 13.45
N ASP A 18 4.59 2.69 12.13
CA ASP A 18 5.88 2.70 11.46
C ASP A 18 6.01 3.77 10.37
N ALA A 19 4.90 4.28 9.79
CA ALA A 19 4.94 5.26 8.70
C ALA A 19 5.28 6.66 9.21
N GLY A 20 6.56 6.94 9.41
CA GLY A 20 7.03 8.23 9.93
C GLY A 20 6.58 9.41 9.08
N ASP A 21 6.58 9.28 7.77
CA ASP A 21 6.19 10.31 6.81
C ASP A 21 4.75 10.82 7.02
N LEU A 22 3.87 9.93 7.45
CA LEU A 22 2.49 10.26 7.79
C LEU A 22 2.33 10.61 9.28
N MET A 23 2.97 9.84 10.16
CA MET A 23 2.72 9.96 11.60
C MET A 23 3.45 11.12 12.28
N ILE A 24 4.56 11.60 11.72
CA ILE A 24 5.23 12.80 12.24
C ILE A 24 4.31 14.03 12.14
N PRO A 25 3.74 14.38 10.97
CA PRO A 25 2.81 15.50 10.89
C PRO A 25 1.49 15.26 11.65
N VAL A 26 1.02 14.02 11.78
CA VAL A 26 -0.14 13.71 12.62
C VAL A 26 0.15 14.01 14.10
N ARG A 27 1.28 13.53 14.62
CA ARG A 27 1.68 13.79 16.03
C ARG A 27 1.98 15.25 16.29
N ALA A 28 2.41 15.99 15.29
CA ALA A 28 2.60 17.43 15.36
C ALA A 28 1.27 18.24 15.28
N GLY A 29 0.15 17.57 15.07
CA GLY A 29 -1.16 18.22 14.92
C GLY A 29 -1.34 19.00 13.62
N GLU A 30 -0.50 18.72 12.63
CA GLU A 30 -0.56 19.39 11.33
C GLU A 30 -1.61 18.82 10.39
N VAL A 31 -1.93 17.54 10.54
CA VAL A 31 -2.98 16.79 9.85
C VAL A 31 -3.61 15.81 10.83
N SER A 32 -4.84 15.38 10.56
CA SER A 32 -5.47 14.28 11.29
C SER A 32 -5.28 12.96 10.52
N PHE A 33 -5.11 11.85 11.23
CA PHE A 33 -5.12 10.54 10.60
C PHE A 33 -6.49 10.25 9.94
N ASP A 34 -7.57 10.80 10.49
CA ASP A 34 -8.93 10.64 9.95
C ASP A 34 -9.14 11.41 8.61
N ASP A 35 -8.21 12.29 8.23
CA ASP A 35 -8.23 12.95 6.91
C ASP A 35 -7.69 12.03 5.80
N PHE A 36 -7.05 10.90 6.14
CA PHE A 36 -6.56 9.94 5.17
C PHE A 36 -7.70 9.08 4.64
N MET A 37 -7.61 8.71 3.37
CA MET A 37 -8.68 7.99 2.69
C MET A 37 -8.89 6.57 3.23
N GLY A 38 -7.80 5.82 3.42
CA GLY A 38 -7.86 4.46 3.95
C GLY A 38 -6.92 3.49 3.24
N GLU A 39 -7.22 2.21 3.39
CA GLU A 39 -6.39 1.13 2.85
C GLU A 39 -6.59 0.95 1.34
N VAL A 40 -5.48 0.81 0.62
CA VAL A 40 -5.49 0.60 -0.84
C VAL A 40 -6.23 -0.69 -1.23
N GLY A 41 -6.22 -1.71 -0.39
CA GLY A 41 -7.00 -2.93 -0.60
C GLY A 41 -8.51 -2.66 -0.72
N SER A 42 -9.02 -1.69 0.04
CA SER A 42 -10.42 -1.26 -0.05
C SER A 42 -10.73 -0.55 -1.37
N VAL A 43 -9.76 0.18 -1.93
CA VAL A 43 -9.90 0.76 -3.27
C VAL A 43 -9.94 -0.35 -4.33
N MET A 44 -9.08 -1.35 -4.23
CA MET A 44 -9.02 -2.47 -5.18
C MET A 44 -10.28 -3.33 -5.17
N THR A 45 -10.94 -3.46 -4.02
CA THR A 45 -12.22 -4.19 -3.90
C THR A 45 -13.45 -3.34 -4.21
N GLY A 46 -13.28 -2.05 -4.45
CA GLY A 46 -14.36 -1.12 -4.77
C GLY A 46 -15.15 -0.61 -3.55
N SER A 47 -14.71 -0.91 -2.33
CA SER A 47 -15.37 -0.44 -1.10
C SER A 47 -14.91 0.95 -0.66
N LEU A 48 -13.85 1.47 -1.24
CA LEU A 48 -13.33 2.82 -1.04
C LEU A 48 -13.06 3.47 -2.40
N GLU A 49 -13.41 4.76 -2.51
CA GLU A 49 -13.14 5.51 -3.72
C GLU A 49 -11.63 5.80 -3.87
N GLY A 50 -11.10 5.54 -5.05
CA GLY A 50 -9.73 5.88 -5.41
C GLY A 50 -9.64 7.26 -6.07
N ARG A 51 -8.64 7.43 -6.94
CA ARG A 51 -8.49 8.62 -7.77
C ARG A 51 -9.65 8.72 -8.76
N VAL A 52 -10.29 9.88 -8.85
CA VAL A 52 -11.47 10.11 -9.71
C VAL A 52 -11.18 11.00 -10.92
N ASN A 53 -10.08 11.75 -10.93
CA ASN A 53 -9.68 12.62 -12.05
C ASN A 53 -8.16 12.84 -12.07
N ASP A 54 -7.68 13.52 -13.12
CA ASP A 54 -6.24 13.76 -13.33
C ASP A 54 -5.69 14.94 -12.53
N GLU A 55 -6.53 15.80 -11.98
CA GLU A 55 -6.13 16.94 -11.14
C GLU A 55 -5.87 16.54 -9.71
N GLU A 56 -6.39 15.40 -9.26
CA GLU A 56 -6.15 14.90 -7.90
C GLU A 56 -4.71 14.45 -7.72
N ILE A 57 -4.12 14.87 -6.61
CA ILE A 57 -2.84 14.35 -6.17
C ILE A 57 -3.11 13.23 -5.17
N THR A 58 -2.70 12.03 -5.50
CA THR A 58 -2.81 10.85 -4.63
C THR A 58 -1.43 10.45 -4.13
N LEU A 59 -1.37 10.04 -2.87
CA LEU A 59 -0.18 9.51 -2.22
C LEU A 59 -0.50 8.11 -1.70
N PHE A 60 0.31 7.14 -2.04
CA PHE A 60 0.26 5.82 -1.44
C PHE A 60 1.50 5.59 -0.57
N GLU A 61 1.27 5.35 0.70
CA GLU A 61 2.32 5.01 1.67
C GLU A 61 2.28 3.51 1.92
N THR A 62 3.39 2.86 1.68
CA THR A 62 3.57 1.43 1.97
C THR A 62 4.80 1.23 2.84
N ILE A 63 4.62 0.51 3.92
CA ILE A 63 5.70 0.07 4.81
C ILE A 63 6.06 -1.39 4.57
N GLY A 64 5.32 -2.06 3.68
CA GLY A 64 5.44 -3.48 3.38
C GLY A 64 4.77 -4.35 4.44
N ILE A 65 3.98 -5.28 3.96
CA ILE A 65 3.38 -6.34 4.78
C ILE A 65 3.68 -7.69 4.15
N SER A 66 4.04 -8.68 4.97
CA SER A 66 4.51 -10.00 4.49
C SER A 66 3.50 -10.72 3.59
N VAL A 67 2.22 -10.44 3.73
CA VAL A 67 1.19 -11.02 2.85
C VAL A 67 1.34 -10.56 1.39
N GLU A 68 1.81 -9.34 1.16
CA GLU A 68 2.10 -8.82 -0.19
C GLU A 68 3.30 -9.54 -0.80
N ASP A 69 4.36 -9.78 -0.01
CA ASP A 69 5.53 -10.54 -0.45
C ASP A 69 5.16 -11.97 -0.83
N ILE A 70 4.34 -12.64 -0.02
CA ILE A 70 3.86 -13.99 -0.29
C ILE A 70 3.00 -14.02 -1.55
N ALA A 71 2.08 -13.08 -1.72
CA ALA A 71 1.21 -13.00 -2.90
C ALA A 71 2.03 -12.75 -4.17
N ALA A 72 3.00 -11.83 -4.11
CA ALA A 72 3.89 -11.54 -5.23
C ALA A 72 4.78 -12.75 -5.58
N ALA A 73 5.37 -13.39 -4.57
CA ALA A 73 6.20 -14.59 -4.76
C ALA A 73 5.39 -15.75 -5.38
N LEU A 74 4.18 -15.98 -4.91
CA LEU A 74 3.29 -17.01 -5.48
C LEU A 74 2.96 -16.72 -6.95
N LEU A 75 2.60 -15.49 -7.27
CA LEU A 75 2.31 -15.09 -8.65
C LEU A 75 3.52 -15.28 -9.56
N ILE A 76 4.71 -14.90 -9.11
CA ILE A 76 5.97 -15.06 -9.85
C ILE A 76 6.26 -16.55 -10.04
N PHE A 77 6.13 -17.36 -9.00
CA PHE A 77 6.35 -18.79 -9.03
C PHE A 77 5.43 -19.48 -10.05
N GLU A 78 4.13 -19.21 -10.01
CA GLU A 78 3.17 -19.80 -10.95
C GLU A 78 3.45 -19.39 -12.41
N LYS A 79 3.80 -18.13 -12.66
CA LYS A 79 4.18 -17.65 -13.99
C LYS A 79 5.48 -18.28 -14.47
N ALA A 80 6.50 -18.39 -13.64
CA ALA A 80 7.78 -19.01 -13.97
C ALA A 80 7.59 -20.49 -14.31
N LYS A 81 6.79 -21.20 -13.50
CA LYS A 81 6.44 -22.61 -13.75
C LYS A 81 5.73 -22.80 -15.10
N ALA A 82 4.74 -21.96 -15.40
CA ALA A 82 3.98 -22.02 -16.66
C ALA A 82 4.86 -21.74 -17.89
N GLN A 83 5.92 -20.95 -17.75
CA GLN A 83 6.85 -20.57 -18.80
C GLN A 83 8.14 -21.41 -18.82
N ASN A 84 8.26 -22.40 -17.93
CA ASN A 84 9.47 -23.22 -17.74
C ASN A 84 10.72 -22.39 -17.45
N LEU A 85 10.58 -21.31 -16.68
CA LEU A 85 11.68 -20.46 -16.24
C LEU A 85 12.26 -20.96 -14.92
N GLY A 86 13.59 -20.84 -14.77
CA GLY A 86 14.29 -21.24 -13.57
C GLY A 86 14.78 -22.69 -13.62
N VAL A 87 15.42 -23.11 -12.54
CA VAL A 87 15.97 -24.46 -12.37
C VAL A 87 15.47 -25.04 -11.05
N TRP A 88 14.98 -26.28 -11.09
CA TRP A 88 14.64 -27.00 -9.88
C TRP A 88 15.91 -27.52 -9.22
N VAL A 89 16.06 -27.25 -7.94
CA VAL A 89 17.16 -27.73 -7.12
C VAL A 89 16.59 -28.52 -5.93
N GLU A 90 17.24 -29.63 -5.60
CA GLU A 90 16.95 -30.34 -4.34
C GLU A 90 17.76 -29.68 -3.21
N ILE A 91 17.07 -29.45 -2.10
CA ILE A 91 17.68 -28.85 -0.91
C ILE A 91 17.93 -29.93 0.13
#